data_1da0533726d95da9f87927cfd329db44
#
_entry.id   1da0533726d95da9f87927cfd329db44
#
_cell.length_a   1.000
_cell.length_b   1.000
_cell.length_c   1.000
_cell.angle_alpha   90.00
_cell.angle_beta   90.00
_cell.angle_gamma   90.00
#
_symmetry.space_group_name_H-M   'P 1'
#
loop_
_entity.id
_entity.type
_entity.pdbx_description
1 polymer ?
#
loop_
_entity_poly.entity_id
_entity_poly.type
_entity_poly.pdbx_seq_one_letter_code
_entity_poly.pdbx_strand_id
1 'polypeptide(L)'
;MTQRRRSKKTEVEPHRFGRRSFLLGAGAAACVGAGLWLRRKELSGQDKTEKQQQNVNNPALPAGEWRAVWISYLEWALLDFSTADTFRAGCAQMLDDCAGLGLNTVLAQVRPFGDALYRSSLFPWSHLCTGVQGADPGFDPLDILLQEAHGRGLSVEAWLNPYRLRSSAAMPPSLAENNLANTHPEWVCAVGDGLYLNPAEPAAADYVVQGVAELLQNYAVDGIHFDDYFYPTTEESIDAVQFAASGAVDLAAWRQQNVTALVKAVRDTVKAADPTLRF
;
A
#
# COMPACT_ATOMS: atom_id res chain seq x y z
N MET A 1 -37.98 60.87 19.92
CA MET A 1 -36.89 60.86 18.90
C MET A 1 -35.83 59.88 19.34
N THR A 2 -35.88 58.65 18.83
CA THR A 2 -34.90 57.59 19.18
C THR A 2 -34.43 56.93 17.90
N GLN A 3 -33.18 57.23 17.52
CA GLN A 3 -32.56 56.68 16.35
C GLN A 3 -32.10 55.24 16.59
N ARG A 4 -32.65 54.29 15.83
CA ARG A 4 -32.16 52.93 15.73
C ARG A 4 -30.91 52.87 14.83
N ARG A 5 -29.75 52.56 15.38
CA ARG A 5 -28.56 52.15 14.63
C ARG A 5 -28.76 50.76 14.02
N ARG A 6 -28.75 50.69 12.70
CA ARG A 6 -28.66 49.43 11.95
C ARG A 6 -27.22 48.95 11.99
N SER A 7 -26.98 47.73 12.52
CA SER A 7 -25.72 47.03 12.39
C SER A 7 -25.63 46.44 10.99
N LYS A 8 -24.56 46.73 10.28
CA LYS A 8 -24.20 46.07 9.00
C LYS A 8 -23.68 44.65 9.34
N LYS A 9 -24.37 43.64 8.89
CA LYS A 9 -23.83 42.28 8.77
C LYS A 9 -22.84 42.30 7.61
N THR A 10 -21.58 42.02 7.90
CA THR A 10 -20.57 41.69 6.91
C THR A 10 -20.80 40.25 6.47
N GLU A 11 -21.32 40.03 5.27
CA GLU A 11 -21.33 38.73 4.62
C GLU A 11 -19.89 38.37 4.24
N VAL A 12 -19.39 37.29 4.80
CA VAL A 12 -18.13 36.69 4.39
C VAL A 12 -18.47 35.80 3.19
N GLU A 13 -18.06 36.20 1.99
CA GLU A 13 -18.13 35.37 0.80
C GLU A 13 -17.24 34.13 0.96
N PRO A 14 -17.73 32.93 0.63
CA PRO A 14 -16.90 31.73 0.63
C PRO A 14 -15.88 31.84 -0.53
N HIS A 15 -14.58 31.82 -0.21
CA HIS A 15 -13.53 31.66 -1.19
C HIS A 15 -13.74 30.39 -2.00
N ARG A 16 -14.25 30.52 -3.20
CA ARG A 16 -14.23 29.46 -4.21
C ARG A 16 -12.77 29.24 -4.62
N PHE A 17 -12.16 28.17 -4.11
CA PHE A 17 -10.93 27.64 -4.68
C PHE A 17 -11.23 27.19 -6.10
N GLY A 18 -10.72 27.95 -7.06
CA GLY A 18 -10.96 27.67 -8.46
C GLY A 18 -10.23 26.40 -8.90
N ARG A 19 -10.90 25.61 -9.75
CA ARG A 19 -10.35 24.40 -10.43
C ARG A 19 -8.96 24.58 -11.05
N ARG A 20 -8.50 25.80 -11.23
CA ARG A 20 -7.16 26.15 -11.74
C ARG A 20 -6.01 25.89 -10.76
N SER A 21 -6.23 26.00 -9.44
CA SER A 21 -5.18 25.74 -8.43
C SER A 21 -4.92 24.25 -8.23
N PHE A 22 -5.94 23.42 -8.44
CA PHE A 22 -5.80 21.95 -8.39
C PHE A 22 -5.04 21.41 -9.61
N LEU A 23 -5.23 22.03 -10.78
CA LEU A 23 -4.51 21.67 -12.00
C LEU A 23 -3.02 22.04 -11.97
N LEU A 24 -2.61 23.04 -11.19
CA LEU A 24 -1.20 23.43 -11.07
C LEU A 24 -0.41 22.51 -10.14
N GLY A 25 -1.04 21.97 -9.09
CA GLY A 25 -0.40 20.99 -8.20
C GLY A 25 -0.26 19.60 -8.83
N ALA A 26 -1.29 19.14 -9.54
CA ALA A 26 -1.27 17.88 -10.30
C ALA A 26 -0.38 17.98 -11.56
N GLY A 27 -0.28 19.18 -12.15
CA GLY A 27 0.57 19.43 -13.32
C GLY A 27 2.07 19.30 -13.04
N ALA A 28 2.55 19.68 -11.86
CA ALA A 28 3.98 19.61 -11.53
C ALA A 28 4.44 18.14 -11.36
N ALA A 29 3.64 17.29 -10.69
CA ALA A 29 3.94 15.87 -10.56
C ALA A 29 3.80 15.11 -11.89
N ALA A 30 2.78 15.45 -12.70
CA ALA A 30 2.58 14.87 -14.03
C ALA A 30 3.66 15.32 -15.03
N CYS A 31 4.20 16.55 -14.91
CA CYS A 31 5.27 17.02 -15.80
C CYS A 31 6.61 16.33 -15.52
N VAL A 32 6.91 15.97 -14.26
CA VAL A 32 8.15 15.21 -13.94
C VAL A 32 8.01 13.77 -14.42
N GLY A 33 6.87 13.12 -14.20
CA GLY A 33 6.61 11.76 -14.68
C GLY A 33 6.53 11.68 -16.21
N ALA A 34 5.82 12.62 -16.85
CA ALA A 34 5.72 12.69 -18.32
C ALA A 34 7.04 13.08 -18.97
N GLY A 35 7.83 13.97 -18.35
CA GLY A 35 9.16 14.34 -18.83
C GLY A 35 10.14 13.18 -18.80
N LEU A 36 10.13 12.36 -17.76
CA LEU A 36 10.90 11.13 -17.65
C LEU A 36 10.42 10.07 -18.65
N TRP A 37 9.09 9.94 -18.84
CA TRP A 37 8.51 8.99 -19.79
C TRP A 37 8.78 9.37 -21.24
N LEU A 38 8.65 10.67 -21.61
CA LEU A 38 8.96 11.16 -22.96
C LEU A 38 10.47 11.04 -23.26
N ARG A 39 11.34 11.37 -22.30
CA ARG A 39 12.79 11.17 -22.44
C ARG A 39 13.15 9.69 -22.59
N ARG A 40 12.42 8.81 -21.89
CA ARG A 40 12.58 7.36 -22.01
C ARG A 40 12.14 6.85 -23.40
N LYS A 41 11.08 7.43 -23.98
CA LYS A 41 10.59 7.07 -25.31
C LYS A 41 11.54 7.50 -26.43
N GLU A 42 12.20 8.65 -26.30
CA GLU A 42 13.26 9.11 -27.24
C GLU A 42 14.52 8.23 -27.13
N LEU A 43 14.91 7.84 -25.92
CA LEU A 43 16.03 6.92 -25.69
C LEU A 43 15.72 5.50 -26.19
N SER A 44 14.45 5.03 -26.13
CA SER A 44 14.07 3.70 -26.62
C SER A 44 14.00 3.61 -28.15
N GLY A 45 13.84 4.75 -28.84
CA GLY A 45 13.78 4.81 -30.31
C GLY A 45 15.14 4.72 -31.01
N GLN A 46 16.21 5.11 -30.33
CA GLN A 46 17.57 5.08 -30.89
C GLN A 46 18.34 3.78 -30.60
N ASP A 47 17.85 2.92 -29.70
CA ASP A 47 18.68 1.88 -29.09
C ASP A 47 18.27 0.44 -29.43
N LYS A 48 17.46 0.23 -30.47
CA LYS A 48 17.11 -1.14 -30.88
C LYS A 48 18.25 -1.85 -31.65
N THR A 49 19.26 -1.11 -32.08
CA THR A 49 20.39 -1.65 -32.83
C THR A 49 21.63 -1.91 -31.96
N GLU A 50 21.73 -1.28 -30.78
CA GLU A 50 22.88 -1.46 -29.87
C GLU A 50 22.60 -2.45 -28.72
N LYS A 51 21.33 -2.80 -28.45
CA LYS A 51 20.96 -3.77 -27.39
C LYS A 51 21.37 -5.22 -27.66
N GLN A 52 21.90 -5.53 -28.85
CA GLN A 52 22.41 -6.87 -29.14
C GLN A 52 23.91 -7.04 -28.79
N GLN A 53 24.59 -6.01 -28.32
CA GLN A 53 26.05 -6.08 -28.05
C GLN A 53 26.48 -5.63 -26.64
N GLN A 54 25.59 -5.19 -25.79
CA GLN A 54 25.90 -4.95 -24.37
C GLN A 54 25.38 -6.09 -23.47
N ASN A 55 25.79 -7.30 -23.78
CA ASN A 55 26.02 -8.32 -22.77
C ASN A 55 27.27 -7.91 -21.98
N VAL A 56 27.24 -6.69 -21.40
CA VAL A 56 28.29 -6.20 -20.52
C VAL A 56 28.25 -7.13 -19.32
N ASN A 57 29.34 -7.86 -19.13
CA ASN A 57 29.72 -8.63 -17.95
C ASN A 57 29.17 -7.97 -16.65
N ASN A 58 27.92 -8.22 -16.35
CA ASN A 58 27.44 -7.99 -15.00
C ASN A 58 28.18 -9.04 -14.17
N PRO A 59 29.09 -8.65 -13.28
CA PRO A 59 29.83 -9.62 -12.50
C PRO A 59 28.81 -10.55 -11.85
N ALA A 60 29.02 -11.86 -11.99
CA ALA A 60 28.18 -12.86 -11.36
C ALA A 60 28.03 -12.46 -9.91
N LEU A 61 26.79 -12.17 -9.51
CA LEU A 61 26.53 -11.65 -8.18
C LEU A 61 26.81 -12.73 -7.15
N PRO A 62 27.33 -12.37 -5.97
CA PRO A 62 27.56 -13.33 -4.90
C PRO A 62 26.29 -14.14 -4.67
N ALA A 63 26.39 -15.46 -4.60
CA ALA A 63 25.27 -16.32 -4.29
C ALA A 63 24.66 -15.89 -2.94
N GLY A 64 23.36 -15.58 -2.93
CA GLY A 64 22.64 -15.15 -1.74
C GLY A 64 22.52 -13.61 -1.54
N GLU A 65 23.06 -12.79 -2.45
CA GLU A 65 22.81 -11.35 -2.38
C GLU A 65 21.33 -11.05 -2.72
N TRP A 66 20.65 -10.34 -1.81
CA TRP A 66 19.28 -9.91 -1.99
C TRP A 66 19.23 -8.49 -2.56
N ARG A 67 18.71 -8.36 -3.77
CA ARG A 67 18.55 -7.08 -4.47
C ARG A 67 17.07 -6.91 -4.78
N ALA A 68 16.43 -6.06 -4.01
CA ALA A 68 14.99 -5.86 -4.05
C ALA A 68 14.61 -4.43 -4.40
N VAL A 69 13.39 -4.26 -4.89
CA VAL A 69 12.75 -2.96 -5.10
C VAL A 69 11.32 -3.00 -4.55
N TRP A 70 10.86 -1.88 -3.99
CA TRP A 70 9.48 -1.71 -3.62
C TRP A 70 8.64 -1.30 -4.83
N ILE A 71 7.48 -1.98 -4.97
CA ILE A 71 6.39 -1.60 -5.88
C ILE A 71 5.22 -1.20 -4.97
N SER A 72 5.03 0.11 -4.78
CA SER A 72 4.01 0.65 -3.90
C SER A 72 2.68 0.88 -4.62
N TYR A 73 1.67 1.32 -3.87
CA TYR A 73 0.38 1.71 -4.45
C TYR A 73 0.51 2.85 -5.48
N LEU A 74 1.61 3.62 -5.47
CA LEU A 74 1.86 4.67 -6.45
C LEU A 74 2.23 4.09 -7.82
N GLU A 75 3.05 3.04 -7.84
CA GLU A 75 3.40 2.32 -9.07
C GLU A 75 2.20 1.53 -9.60
N TRP A 76 1.40 0.92 -8.72
CA TRP A 76 0.15 0.26 -9.13
C TRP A 76 -0.81 1.22 -9.82
N ALA A 77 -0.93 2.46 -9.33
CA ALA A 77 -1.79 3.48 -9.93
C ALA A 77 -1.38 3.89 -11.36
N LEU A 78 -0.20 3.49 -11.83
CA LEU A 78 0.27 3.74 -13.21
C LEU A 78 -0.12 2.62 -14.16
N LEU A 79 -0.60 1.48 -13.66
CA LEU A 79 -1.00 0.34 -14.48
C LEU A 79 -2.46 0.46 -14.94
N ASP A 80 -2.75 -0.14 -16.08
CA ASP A 80 -4.11 -0.22 -16.62
C ASP A 80 -4.81 -1.49 -16.12
N PHE A 81 -5.76 -1.32 -15.21
CA PHE A 81 -6.58 -2.38 -14.64
C PHE A 81 -7.87 -2.66 -15.45
N SER A 82 -8.03 -2.09 -16.64
CA SER A 82 -9.27 -2.25 -17.43
C SER A 82 -9.52 -3.70 -17.86
N THR A 83 -8.48 -4.48 -18.09
CA THR A 83 -8.55 -5.92 -18.40
C THR A 83 -7.34 -6.66 -17.79
N ALA A 84 -7.49 -7.98 -17.62
CA ALA A 84 -6.38 -8.86 -17.23
C ALA A 84 -5.17 -8.75 -18.17
N ASP A 85 -5.42 -8.63 -19.48
CA ASP A 85 -4.35 -8.57 -20.50
C ASP A 85 -3.59 -7.24 -20.44
N THR A 86 -4.27 -6.10 -20.28
CA THR A 86 -3.61 -4.79 -20.15
C THR A 86 -2.83 -4.70 -18.87
N PHE A 87 -3.38 -5.21 -17.76
CA PHE A 87 -2.69 -5.28 -16.48
C PHE A 87 -1.45 -6.18 -16.57
N ARG A 88 -1.58 -7.39 -17.16
CA ARG A 88 -0.48 -8.32 -17.39
C ARG A 88 0.65 -7.68 -18.21
N ALA A 89 0.30 -7.00 -19.29
CA ALA A 89 1.29 -6.33 -20.13
C ALA A 89 2.07 -5.23 -19.38
N GLY A 90 1.38 -4.45 -18.52
CA GLY A 90 2.01 -3.45 -17.66
C GLY A 90 2.93 -4.07 -16.60
N CYS A 91 2.46 -5.13 -15.92
CA CYS A 91 3.27 -5.91 -14.97
C CYS A 91 4.51 -6.49 -15.66
N ALA A 92 4.34 -7.14 -16.80
CA ALA A 92 5.43 -7.73 -17.56
C ALA A 92 6.52 -6.71 -17.88
N GLN A 93 6.15 -5.52 -18.38
CA GLN A 93 7.11 -4.46 -18.68
C GLN A 93 7.85 -3.99 -17.43
N MET A 94 7.14 -3.76 -16.33
CA MET A 94 7.74 -3.33 -15.05
C MET A 94 8.73 -4.37 -14.51
N LEU A 95 8.36 -5.66 -14.59
CA LEU A 95 9.21 -6.76 -14.12
C LEU A 95 10.40 -7.02 -15.06
N ASP A 96 10.27 -6.80 -16.38
CA ASP A 96 11.39 -6.81 -17.33
C ASP A 96 12.40 -5.72 -16.98
N ASP A 97 11.94 -4.53 -16.61
CA ASP A 97 12.83 -3.46 -16.16
C ASP A 97 13.56 -3.86 -14.85
N CYS A 98 12.85 -4.48 -13.89
CA CYS A 98 13.46 -4.98 -12.65
C CYS A 98 14.54 -6.04 -12.94
N ALA A 99 14.23 -7.03 -13.75
CA ALA A 99 15.17 -8.08 -14.14
C ALA A 99 16.36 -7.52 -14.92
N GLY A 100 16.12 -6.57 -15.83
CA GLY A 100 17.15 -5.88 -16.61
C GLY A 100 18.13 -5.05 -15.78
N LEU A 101 17.68 -4.57 -14.60
CA LEU A 101 18.54 -3.92 -13.60
C LEU A 101 19.29 -4.92 -12.71
N GLY A 102 19.08 -6.21 -12.91
CA GLY A 102 19.70 -7.27 -12.12
C GLY A 102 19.08 -7.45 -10.73
N LEU A 103 17.86 -6.98 -10.51
CA LEU A 103 17.10 -7.27 -9.28
C LEU A 103 16.67 -8.74 -9.27
N ASN A 104 16.49 -9.31 -8.10
CA ASN A 104 16.04 -10.69 -7.91
C ASN A 104 14.80 -10.82 -7.04
N THR A 105 14.30 -9.72 -6.48
CA THR A 105 13.12 -9.68 -5.61
C THR A 105 12.33 -8.40 -5.82
N VAL A 106 11.01 -8.49 -5.77
CA VAL A 106 10.11 -7.36 -5.68
C VAL A 106 9.31 -7.41 -4.38
N LEU A 107 9.21 -6.28 -3.70
CA LEU A 107 8.39 -6.08 -2.50
C LEU A 107 7.11 -5.40 -2.97
N ALA A 108 6.07 -6.19 -3.26
CA ALA A 108 4.84 -5.71 -3.89
C ALA A 108 3.80 -5.36 -2.84
N GLN A 109 3.40 -4.09 -2.76
CA GLN A 109 2.41 -3.61 -1.81
C GLN A 109 1.01 -4.06 -2.22
N VAL A 110 0.59 -5.20 -1.72
CA VAL A 110 -0.68 -5.85 -2.09
C VAL A 110 -1.83 -5.52 -1.13
N ARG A 111 -1.53 -4.90 0.02
CA ARG A 111 -2.54 -4.43 0.99
C ARG A 111 -2.16 -3.07 1.57
N PRO A 112 -2.36 -1.97 0.82
CA PRO A 112 -1.98 -0.62 1.25
C PRO A 112 -2.97 0.03 2.22
N PHE A 113 -4.28 -0.30 2.21
CA PHE A 113 -5.34 0.46 2.88
C PHE A 113 -6.47 -0.39 3.48
N GLY A 114 -6.20 -1.46 4.17
CA GLY A 114 -7.26 -2.33 4.69
C GLY A 114 -8.14 -2.93 3.59
N ASP A 115 -7.61 -3.01 2.40
CA ASP A 115 -8.14 -3.60 1.19
C ASP A 115 -7.07 -4.47 0.53
N ALA A 116 -7.38 -5.24 -0.50
CA ALA A 116 -6.46 -6.19 -1.10
C ALA A 116 -6.43 -6.05 -2.64
N LEU A 117 -5.22 -6.14 -3.23
CA LEU A 117 -5.02 -6.32 -4.67
C LEU A 117 -5.03 -7.81 -5.03
N TYR A 118 -5.76 -8.61 -4.26
CA TYR A 118 -5.91 -10.05 -4.45
C TYR A 118 -7.27 -10.51 -3.91
N ARG A 119 -7.71 -11.69 -4.32
CA ARG A 119 -8.97 -12.26 -3.83
C ARG A 119 -8.84 -12.64 -2.36
N SER A 120 -9.62 -11.98 -1.50
CA SER A 120 -9.65 -12.22 -0.06
C SER A 120 -11.09 -12.42 0.42
N SER A 121 -11.27 -13.29 1.41
CA SER A 121 -12.53 -13.41 2.15
C SER A 121 -12.62 -12.43 3.32
N LEU A 122 -11.50 -11.83 3.71
CA LEU A 122 -11.37 -10.93 4.86
C LEU A 122 -11.38 -9.46 4.45
N PHE A 123 -10.77 -9.13 3.31
CA PHE A 123 -10.58 -7.74 2.88
C PHE A 123 -11.35 -7.45 1.59
N PRO A 124 -11.94 -6.24 1.44
CA PRO A 124 -12.51 -5.81 0.18
C PRO A 124 -11.43 -5.66 -0.90
N TRP A 125 -11.83 -5.75 -2.17
CA TRP A 125 -10.98 -5.40 -3.29
C TRP A 125 -10.46 -3.96 -3.17
N SER A 126 -9.20 -3.73 -3.52
CA SER A 126 -8.62 -2.40 -3.47
C SER A 126 -9.27 -1.47 -4.49
N HIS A 127 -9.49 -0.22 -4.06
CA HIS A 127 -9.95 0.85 -4.96
C HIS A 127 -8.97 1.12 -6.11
N LEU A 128 -7.71 0.72 -5.99
CA LEU A 128 -6.71 0.84 -7.05
C LEU A 128 -7.08 0.03 -8.30
N CYS A 129 -7.82 -1.07 -8.11
CA CYS A 129 -8.21 -1.95 -9.22
C CYS A 129 -9.30 -1.34 -10.12
N THR A 130 -10.27 -0.62 -9.52
CA THR A 130 -11.47 -0.17 -10.25
C THR A 130 -11.83 1.29 -9.99
N GLY A 131 -11.11 1.97 -9.10
CA GLY A 131 -11.48 3.28 -8.56
C GLY A 131 -12.46 3.22 -7.38
N VAL A 132 -13.07 2.05 -7.11
CA VAL A 132 -14.06 1.85 -6.03
C VAL A 132 -13.64 0.67 -5.16
N GLN A 133 -13.44 0.91 -3.86
CA GLN A 133 -13.10 -0.16 -2.92
C GLN A 133 -14.26 -1.17 -2.81
N GLY A 134 -13.92 -2.46 -2.90
CA GLY A 134 -14.88 -3.56 -2.87
C GLY A 134 -15.41 -4.01 -4.23
N ALA A 135 -15.21 -3.21 -5.28
CA ALA A 135 -15.59 -3.61 -6.65
C ALA A 135 -14.58 -4.63 -7.21
N ASP A 136 -15.10 -5.78 -7.65
CA ASP A 136 -14.30 -6.86 -8.25
C ASP A 136 -13.77 -6.42 -9.62
N PRO A 137 -12.45 -6.44 -9.87
CA PRO A 137 -11.86 -6.10 -11.16
C PRO A 137 -12.10 -7.17 -12.25
N GLY A 138 -12.66 -8.32 -11.90
CA GLY A 138 -12.89 -9.45 -12.82
C GLY A 138 -11.67 -10.33 -13.05
N PHE A 139 -10.55 -10.05 -12.43
CA PHE A 139 -9.30 -10.85 -12.44
C PHE A 139 -8.55 -10.68 -11.13
N ASP A 140 -7.50 -11.48 -10.93
CA ASP A 140 -6.67 -11.41 -9.71
C ASP A 140 -5.30 -10.76 -10.02
N PRO A 141 -5.08 -9.50 -9.59
CA PRO A 141 -3.81 -8.81 -9.84
C PRO A 141 -2.59 -9.50 -9.24
N LEU A 142 -2.71 -10.06 -8.03
CA LEU A 142 -1.58 -10.71 -7.37
C LEU A 142 -1.21 -12.03 -8.08
N ASP A 143 -2.19 -12.80 -8.51
CA ASP A 143 -1.93 -14.03 -9.27
C ASP A 143 -1.19 -13.73 -10.59
N ILE A 144 -1.62 -12.68 -11.31
CA ILE A 144 -0.91 -12.23 -12.52
C ILE A 144 0.52 -11.80 -12.20
N LEU A 145 0.71 -10.99 -11.14
CA LEU A 145 2.04 -10.52 -10.74
C LEU A 145 2.98 -11.70 -10.43
N LEU A 146 2.50 -12.69 -9.67
CA LEU A 146 3.28 -13.87 -9.29
C LEU A 146 3.70 -14.67 -10.53
N GLN A 147 2.77 -14.93 -11.47
CA GLN A 147 3.08 -15.62 -12.71
C GLN A 147 4.16 -14.89 -13.52
N GLU A 148 4.01 -13.57 -13.69
CA GLU A 148 4.95 -12.75 -14.46
C GLU A 148 6.33 -12.62 -13.77
N ALA A 149 6.36 -12.49 -12.45
CA ALA A 149 7.60 -12.38 -11.69
C ALA A 149 8.38 -13.69 -11.66
N HIS A 150 7.71 -14.81 -11.29
CA HIS A 150 8.33 -16.12 -11.25
C HIS A 150 8.81 -16.60 -12.63
N GLY A 151 8.06 -16.26 -13.70
CA GLY A 151 8.51 -16.53 -15.07
C GLY A 151 9.81 -15.83 -15.46
N ARG A 152 10.21 -14.79 -14.73
CA ARG A 152 11.45 -14.01 -14.87
C ARG A 152 12.52 -14.36 -13.83
N GLY A 153 12.25 -15.31 -12.93
CA GLY A 153 13.14 -15.69 -11.83
C GLY A 153 13.21 -14.62 -10.71
N LEU A 154 12.18 -13.76 -10.61
CA LEU A 154 12.06 -12.78 -9.54
C LEU A 154 11.23 -13.37 -8.40
N SER A 155 11.71 -13.28 -7.17
CA SER A 155 10.90 -13.56 -5.97
C SER A 155 9.93 -12.39 -5.69
N VAL A 156 8.77 -12.71 -5.09
CA VAL A 156 7.77 -11.72 -4.69
C VAL A 156 7.52 -11.81 -3.19
N GLU A 157 7.82 -10.72 -2.47
CA GLU A 157 7.36 -10.57 -1.09
C GLU A 157 6.11 -9.70 -1.07
N ALA A 158 5.04 -10.21 -0.47
CA ALA A 158 3.81 -9.46 -0.31
C ALA A 158 3.98 -8.40 0.79
N TRP A 159 3.99 -7.13 0.38
CA TRP A 159 4.09 -6.01 1.30
C TRP A 159 2.69 -5.59 1.76
N LEU A 160 2.48 -5.59 3.06
CA LEU A 160 1.23 -5.27 3.74
C LEU A 160 1.46 -4.11 4.71
N ASN A 161 0.58 -3.11 4.70
CA ASN A 161 0.49 -2.14 5.81
C ASN A 161 -0.51 -2.69 6.83
N PRO A 162 -0.05 -3.15 8.00
CA PRO A 162 -0.90 -3.94 8.91
C PRO A 162 -2.12 -3.18 9.44
N TYR A 163 -1.95 -1.89 9.75
CA TYR A 163 -2.97 -1.13 10.47
C TYR A 163 -3.65 -0.03 9.66
N ARG A 164 -3.10 0.36 8.50
CA ARG A 164 -3.65 1.47 7.73
C ARG A 164 -4.91 1.07 6.98
N LEU A 165 -6.05 1.72 7.29
CA LEU A 165 -7.31 1.55 6.59
C LEU A 165 -7.55 2.67 5.56
N ARG A 166 -7.06 3.89 5.86
CA ARG A 166 -7.21 5.09 5.04
C ARG A 166 -6.13 6.08 5.42
N SER A 167 -5.40 6.63 4.46
CA SER A 167 -4.35 7.61 4.75
C SER A 167 -4.86 9.05 4.77
N SER A 168 -5.94 9.36 4.03
CA SER A 168 -6.57 10.68 3.95
C SER A 168 -8.01 10.57 3.46
N ALA A 169 -8.77 11.64 3.48
CA ALA A 169 -10.14 11.67 2.97
C ALA A 169 -10.26 11.26 1.48
N ALA A 170 -9.17 11.30 0.75
CA ALA A 170 -9.13 10.94 -0.68
C ALA A 170 -8.51 9.56 -0.97
N MET A 171 -7.97 8.86 0.04
CA MET A 171 -7.17 7.66 -0.22
C MET A 171 -7.42 6.54 0.82
N PRO A 172 -8.32 5.61 0.57
CA PRO A 172 -9.32 5.58 -0.51
C PRO A 172 -10.43 6.62 -0.33
N PRO A 173 -11.07 7.07 -1.42
CA PRO A 173 -12.10 8.13 -1.35
C PRO A 173 -13.39 7.67 -0.66
N SER A 174 -13.70 6.39 -0.75
CA SER A 174 -14.82 5.74 -0.03
C SER A 174 -14.38 4.38 0.50
N LEU A 175 -14.98 3.95 1.60
CA LEU A 175 -14.74 2.64 2.19
C LEU A 175 -15.88 1.69 1.83
N ALA A 176 -15.54 0.46 1.46
CA ALA A 176 -16.51 -0.60 1.22
C ALA A 176 -17.29 -0.96 2.49
N GLU A 177 -18.49 -1.51 2.34
CA GLU A 177 -19.34 -1.91 3.47
C GLU A 177 -18.62 -2.92 4.40
N ASN A 178 -17.84 -3.82 3.84
CA ASN A 178 -17.05 -4.82 4.56
C ASN A 178 -15.63 -4.35 4.94
N ASN A 179 -15.31 -3.06 4.80
CA ASN A 179 -14.07 -2.52 5.35
C ASN A 179 -14.13 -2.50 6.88
N LEU A 180 -13.02 -2.81 7.55
CA LEU A 180 -12.95 -2.89 9.02
C LEU A 180 -13.37 -1.59 9.71
N ALA A 181 -13.19 -0.44 9.11
CA ALA A 181 -13.68 0.82 9.66
C ALA A 181 -15.20 0.88 9.76
N ASN A 182 -15.92 0.12 8.93
CA ASN A 182 -17.39 0.03 8.96
C ASN A 182 -17.88 -1.15 9.80
N THR A 183 -17.16 -2.29 9.76
CA THR A 183 -17.59 -3.52 10.45
C THR A 183 -17.11 -3.60 11.90
N HIS A 184 -16.00 -2.96 12.22
CA HIS A 184 -15.36 -2.96 13.54
C HIS A 184 -14.86 -1.55 13.91
N PRO A 185 -15.76 -0.54 13.98
CA PRO A 185 -15.37 0.82 14.32
C PRO A 185 -14.71 0.94 15.71
N GLU A 186 -14.97 0.01 16.60
CA GLU A 186 -14.36 -0.07 17.93
C GLU A 186 -12.87 -0.41 17.91
N TRP A 187 -12.36 -0.95 16.78
CA TRP A 187 -10.94 -1.23 16.59
C TRP A 187 -10.18 -0.06 15.95
N VAL A 188 -10.87 1.01 15.58
CA VAL A 188 -10.32 2.06 14.72
C VAL A 188 -9.97 3.30 15.52
N CYS A 189 -8.80 3.85 15.26
CA CYS A 189 -8.40 5.19 15.67
C CYS A 189 -8.26 6.11 14.46
N ALA A 190 -8.58 7.40 14.66
CA ALA A 190 -8.45 8.44 13.64
C ALA A 190 -7.25 9.33 13.96
N VAL A 191 -6.46 9.65 12.93
CA VAL A 191 -5.35 10.61 13.01
C VAL A 191 -5.44 11.56 11.83
N GLY A 192 -5.81 12.79 12.08
CA GLY A 192 -6.22 13.74 11.03
C GLY A 192 -7.39 13.15 10.22
N ASP A 193 -7.25 13.10 8.90
CA ASP A 193 -8.24 12.48 7.99
C ASP A 193 -7.99 10.98 7.76
N GLY A 194 -6.93 10.42 8.38
CA GLY A 194 -6.57 9.01 8.28
C GLY A 194 -7.34 8.14 9.26
N LEU A 195 -7.53 6.86 8.90
CA LEU A 195 -8.11 5.82 9.74
C LEU A 195 -7.15 4.64 9.84
N TYR A 196 -6.98 4.15 11.05
CA TYR A 196 -6.04 3.07 11.34
C TYR A 196 -6.67 2.11 12.33
N LEU A 197 -6.35 0.83 12.21
CA LEU A 197 -6.61 -0.10 13.32
C LEU A 197 -5.74 0.32 14.51
N ASN A 198 -6.30 0.28 15.69
CA ASN A 198 -5.58 0.58 16.92
C ASN A 198 -4.60 -0.56 17.23
N PRO A 199 -3.27 -0.31 17.25
CA PRO A 199 -2.28 -1.36 17.50
C PRO A 199 -2.36 -1.96 18.90
N ALA A 200 -3.07 -1.31 19.80
CA ALA A 200 -3.33 -1.79 21.16
C ALA A 200 -4.58 -2.68 21.25
N GLU A 201 -5.31 -2.89 20.15
CA GLU A 201 -6.49 -3.74 20.10
C GLU A 201 -6.10 -5.17 19.68
N PRO A 202 -6.16 -6.17 20.59
CA PRO A 202 -5.73 -7.52 20.29
C PRO A 202 -6.50 -8.16 19.13
N ALA A 203 -7.82 -7.91 19.05
CA ALA A 203 -8.67 -8.47 18.00
C ALA A 203 -8.27 -7.93 16.61
N ALA A 204 -7.86 -6.66 16.51
CA ALA A 204 -7.33 -6.08 15.29
C ALA A 204 -5.99 -6.73 14.89
N ALA A 205 -5.10 -6.97 15.84
CA ALA A 205 -3.84 -7.68 15.60
C ALA A 205 -4.08 -9.12 15.11
N ASP A 206 -5.00 -9.86 15.76
CA ASP A 206 -5.38 -11.22 15.36
C ASP A 206 -5.97 -11.25 13.94
N TYR A 207 -6.77 -10.25 13.56
CA TYR A 207 -7.31 -10.13 12.20
C TYR A 207 -6.21 -9.90 11.15
N VAL A 208 -5.20 -9.10 11.47
CA VAL A 208 -4.02 -8.93 10.61
C VAL A 208 -3.28 -10.26 10.41
N VAL A 209 -3.10 -11.04 11.48
CA VAL A 209 -2.46 -12.37 11.41
C VAL A 209 -3.28 -13.34 10.56
N GLN A 210 -4.62 -13.34 10.70
CA GLN A 210 -5.52 -14.14 9.86
C GLN A 210 -5.38 -13.75 8.37
N GLY A 211 -5.28 -12.46 8.06
CA GLY A 211 -5.06 -11.98 6.69
C GLY A 211 -3.73 -12.43 6.10
N VAL A 212 -2.67 -12.51 6.91
CA VAL A 212 -1.39 -13.11 6.48
C VAL A 212 -1.55 -14.60 6.22
N ALA A 213 -2.22 -15.32 7.12
CA ALA A 213 -2.46 -16.76 6.95
C ALA A 213 -3.28 -17.07 5.69
N GLU A 214 -4.35 -16.30 5.43
CA GLU A 214 -5.16 -16.41 4.20
C GLU A 214 -4.30 -16.22 2.94
N LEU A 215 -3.46 -15.19 2.91
CA LEU A 215 -2.60 -14.89 1.78
C LEU A 215 -1.62 -16.04 1.52
N LEU A 216 -0.96 -16.54 2.56
CA LEU A 216 -0.01 -17.67 2.45
C LEU A 216 -0.67 -18.99 2.03
N GLN A 217 -1.95 -19.18 2.36
CA GLN A 217 -2.70 -20.37 1.93
C GLN A 217 -3.09 -20.34 0.46
N ASN A 218 -3.34 -19.14 -0.08
CA ASN A 218 -3.93 -18.97 -1.41
C ASN A 218 -2.93 -18.55 -2.48
N TYR A 219 -1.77 -18.01 -2.11
CA TYR A 219 -0.81 -17.43 -3.05
C TYR A 219 0.61 -17.92 -2.79
N ALA A 220 1.33 -18.23 -3.87
CA ALA A 220 2.72 -18.67 -3.83
C ALA A 220 3.68 -17.49 -3.71
N VAL A 221 3.53 -16.66 -2.67
CA VAL A 221 4.49 -15.58 -2.37
C VAL A 221 5.76 -16.15 -1.75
N ASP A 222 6.90 -15.49 -1.98
CA ASP A 222 8.20 -15.88 -1.45
C ASP A 222 8.50 -15.31 -0.06
N GLY A 223 7.61 -14.47 0.42
CA GLY A 223 7.67 -13.88 1.75
C GLY A 223 6.58 -12.86 2.02
N ILE A 224 6.57 -12.38 3.26
CA ILE A 224 5.73 -11.28 3.73
C ILE A 224 6.64 -10.12 4.10
N HIS A 225 6.23 -8.90 3.79
CA HIS A 225 6.95 -7.69 4.16
C HIS A 225 6.04 -6.70 4.87
N PHE A 226 6.48 -6.20 6.02
CA PHE A 226 5.92 -5.03 6.70
C PHE A 226 6.97 -3.92 6.66
N ASP A 227 6.53 -2.67 6.49
CA ASP A 227 7.39 -1.50 6.55
C ASP A 227 7.33 -0.83 7.93
N ASP A 228 6.75 0.36 8.02
CA ASP A 228 6.66 1.16 9.22
C ASP A 228 5.18 1.57 9.52
N TYR A 229 5.00 2.63 10.32
CA TYR A 229 3.69 3.17 10.71
C TYR A 229 2.81 2.17 11.47
N PHE A 230 3.42 1.37 12.36
CA PHE A 230 2.65 0.53 13.26
C PHE A 230 1.77 1.37 14.18
N TYR A 231 2.34 2.38 14.83
CA TYR A 231 1.58 3.42 15.48
C TYR A 231 1.50 4.66 14.57
N PRO A 232 0.30 5.12 14.19
CA PRO A 232 0.16 6.24 13.24
C PRO A 232 0.52 7.60 13.85
N THR A 233 0.63 7.69 15.17
CA THR A 233 0.99 8.89 15.93
C THR A 233 1.57 8.54 17.30
N THR A 234 2.25 9.49 17.91
CA THR A 234 2.73 9.41 19.31
C THR A 234 1.69 9.92 20.32
N GLU A 235 0.58 10.51 19.87
CA GLU A 235 -0.49 11.01 20.74
C GLU A 235 -1.03 9.93 21.67
N GLU A 236 -1.16 10.27 22.97
CA GLU A 236 -1.54 9.30 23.99
C GLU A 236 -3.03 8.92 23.90
N SER A 237 -3.84 9.78 23.30
CA SER A 237 -5.30 9.62 23.24
C SER A 237 -5.78 8.44 22.41
N ILE A 238 -4.96 7.94 21.45
CA ILE A 238 -5.42 6.92 20.50
C ILE A 238 -5.63 5.55 21.12
N ASP A 239 -4.96 5.24 22.23
CA ASP A 239 -5.01 3.97 22.94
C ASP A 239 -5.11 4.12 24.46
N ALA A 240 -5.50 5.30 24.95
CA ALA A 240 -5.57 5.62 26.38
C ALA A 240 -6.44 4.65 27.17
N VAL A 241 -7.54 4.17 26.60
CA VAL A 241 -8.45 3.21 27.23
C VAL A 241 -7.76 1.85 27.41
N GLN A 242 -7.11 1.37 26.37
CA GLN A 242 -6.39 0.09 26.39
C GLN A 242 -5.17 0.17 27.28
N PHE A 243 -4.44 1.29 27.29
CA PHE A 243 -3.30 1.49 28.17
C PHE A 243 -3.74 1.48 29.63
N ALA A 244 -4.78 2.23 30.00
CA ALA A 244 -5.32 2.23 31.36
C ALA A 244 -5.79 0.83 31.81
N ALA A 245 -6.43 0.07 30.91
CA ALA A 245 -6.89 -1.28 31.19
C ALA A 245 -5.74 -2.30 31.34
N SER A 246 -4.58 -2.05 30.70
CA SER A 246 -3.42 -2.96 30.73
C SER A 246 -2.71 -3.02 32.09
N GLY A 247 -2.85 -1.98 32.92
CA GLY A 247 -2.10 -1.81 34.14
C GLY A 247 -0.61 -1.48 33.95
N ALA A 248 -0.17 -1.24 32.70
CA ALA A 248 1.19 -0.81 32.41
C ALA A 248 1.43 0.62 32.94
N VAL A 249 2.70 0.91 33.28
CA VAL A 249 3.10 2.22 33.83
C VAL A 249 3.96 3.03 32.85
N ASP A 250 4.46 2.39 31.80
CA ASP A 250 5.28 3.02 30.75
C ASP A 250 4.59 2.82 29.40
N LEU A 251 4.01 3.89 28.87
CA LEU A 251 3.26 3.89 27.60
C LEU A 251 4.15 3.48 26.43
N ALA A 252 5.37 4.00 26.36
CA ALA A 252 6.27 3.73 25.25
C ALA A 252 6.69 2.26 25.19
N ALA A 253 7.09 1.71 26.33
CA ALA A 253 7.44 0.30 26.47
C ALA A 253 6.25 -0.62 26.17
N TRP A 254 5.05 -0.25 26.62
CA TRP A 254 3.84 -1.02 26.35
C TRP A 254 3.45 -1.00 24.86
N ARG A 255 3.49 0.15 24.20
CA ARG A 255 3.26 0.26 22.75
C ARG A 255 4.27 -0.57 21.95
N GLN A 256 5.55 -0.54 22.34
CA GLN A 256 6.58 -1.38 21.72
C GLN A 256 6.27 -2.88 21.89
N GLN A 257 5.73 -3.29 23.03
CA GLN A 257 5.34 -4.69 23.27
C GLN A 257 4.18 -5.10 22.34
N ASN A 258 3.17 -4.22 22.13
CA ASN A 258 2.06 -4.50 21.22
C ASN A 258 2.56 -4.74 19.78
N VAL A 259 3.45 -3.87 19.28
CA VAL A 259 4.07 -4.05 17.95
C VAL A 259 4.89 -5.32 17.88
N THR A 260 5.73 -5.57 18.90
CA THR A 260 6.56 -6.77 18.96
C THR A 260 5.72 -8.05 18.97
N ALA A 261 4.58 -8.04 19.67
CA ALA A 261 3.66 -9.16 19.72
C ALA A 261 3.06 -9.46 18.34
N LEU A 262 2.60 -8.43 17.61
CA LEU A 262 2.11 -8.60 16.23
C LEU A 262 3.21 -9.16 15.32
N VAL A 263 4.39 -8.53 15.29
CA VAL A 263 5.50 -8.95 14.42
C VAL A 263 5.89 -10.39 14.72
N LYS A 264 5.93 -10.78 16.00
CA LYS A 264 6.20 -12.15 16.39
C LYS A 264 5.11 -13.11 15.92
N ALA A 265 3.84 -12.78 16.09
CA ALA A 265 2.73 -13.63 15.68
C ALA A 265 2.72 -13.83 14.15
N VAL A 266 2.96 -12.77 13.38
CA VAL A 266 3.08 -12.86 11.92
C VAL A 266 4.28 -13.72 11.52
N ARG A 267 5.46 -13.49 12.13
CA ARG A 267 6.64 -14.33 11.87
C ARG A 267 6.36 -15.82 12.14
N ASP A 268 5.75 -16.11 13.27
CA ASP A 268 5.44 -17.48 13.64
C ASP A 268 4.45 -18.11 12.64
N THR A 269 3.45 -17.36 12.16
CA THR A 269 2.51 -17.77 11.11
C THR A 269 3.23 -18.03 9.78
N VAL A 270 4.11 -17.14 9.34
CA VAL A 270 4.90 -17.30 8.12
C VAL A 270 5.77 -18.56 8.20
N LYS A 271 6.49 -18.73 9.31
CA LYS A 271 7.40 -19.87 9.50
C LYS A 271 6.67 -21.21 9.72
N ALA A 272 5.44 -21.17 10.20
CA ALA A 272 4.59 -22.36 10.31
C ALA A 272 4.03 -22.77 8.94
N ALA A 273 3.76 -21.83 8.04
CA ALA A 273 3.33 -22.10 6.68
C ALA A 273 4.47 -22.74 5.86
N ASP A 274 5.63 -22.09 5.84
CA ASP A 274 6.87 -22.60 5.25
C ASP A 274 8.09 -21.93 5.93
N PRO A 275 9.01 -22.69 6.54
CA PRO A 275 10.19 -22.12 7.21
C PRO A 275 11.16 -21.41 6.25
N THR A 276 11.08 -21.62 4.95
CA THR A 276 11.93 -20.98 3.93
C THR A 276 11.44 -19.60 3.53
N LEU A 277 10.14 -19.28 3.71
CA LEU A 277 9.57 -17.96 3.40
C LEU A 277 10.26 -16.88 4.23
N ARG A 278 10.43 -15.72 3.62
CA ARG A 278 10.99 -14.54 4.30
C ARG A 278 9.92 -13.76 5.07
N PHE A 279 10.35 -13.15 6.19
CA PHE A 279 9.64 -12.12 6.94
C PHE A 279 10.60 -11.37 7.81
#